data_549e4f58c4a7bea42fe08793da2f6144
#
_entry.id   549e4f58c4a7bea42fe08793da2f6144
#
_cell.length_a   1.000
_cell.length_b   1.000
_cell.length_c   1.000
_cell.angle_alpha   90.00
_cell.angle_beta   90.00
_cell.angle_gamma   90.00
#
_symmetry.space_group_name_H-M   'P 1'
#
loop_
_entity.id
_entity.type
_entity.pdbx_description
1 polymer ?
#
loop_
_entity_poly.entity_id
_entity_poly.type
_entity_poly.pdbx_seq_one_letter_code
_entity_poly.pdbx_strand_id
1 'polypeptide(L)'
;VIALTKMTPDLFPKINTPYVIVMTTYPGASPEKVESSVSEPVESALGSISGVKNVYSMSYENYGIVELEFADGTDMDSAMVKVSSALDSVKSALPEECCSPNIMEISMDMMASVYLAASYEGKDIQETSRFVEDTLIPYLERQEGVTSISDIGIVENSISVDLNQDKIDVLNEKILAK
;
A
#
# COMPACT_ATOMS: atom_id res chain seq x y z
N VAL A 1 -12.54 26.04 -34.08
CA VAL A 1 -12.32 24.65 -34.55
C VAL A 1 -10.94 24.14 -34.12
N ILE A 2 -9.87 24.94 -34.24
CA ILE A 2 -8.49 24.54 -33.89
C ILE A 2 -8.30 24.33 -32.37
N ALA A 3 -9.05 25.01 -31.49
CA ALA A 3 -8.97 24.84 -30.04
C ALA A 3 -9.55 23.51 -29.59
N LEU A 4 -10.60 23.01 -30.21
CA LEU A 4 -11.24 21.73 -29.89
C LEU A 4 -10.37 20.52 -30.24
N THR A 5 -9.50 20.59 -31.23
CA THR A 5 -8.59 19.51 -31.64
C THR A 5 -7.34 19.40 -30.76
N LYS A 6 -7.10 20.39 -29.89
CA LYS A 6 -5.99 20.39 -28.91
C LYS A 6 -6.42 20.14 -27.47
N MET A 7 -7.72 19.95 -27.22
CA MET A 7 -8.20 19.58 -25.90
C MET A 7 -8.03 18.08 -25.72
N THR A 8 -7.28 17.68 -24.71
CA THR A 8 -7.29 16.30 -24.21
C THR A 8 -8.65 16.06 -23.55
N PRO A 9 -9.47 15.13 -24.06
CA PRO A 9 -10.71 14.78 -23.37
C PRO A 9 -10.38 14.03 -22.08
N ASP A 10 -10.43 14.71 -20.94
CA ASP A 10 -10.45 14.04 -19.65
C ASP A 10 -11.88 13.52 -19.40
N LEU A 11 -12.00 12.25 -19.13
CA LEU A 11 -13.27 11.58 -18.86
C LEU A 11 -13.88 12.06 -17.53
N PHE A 12 -13.04 12.45 -16.59
CA PHE A 12 -13.43 13.00 -15.31
C PHE A 12 -12.68 14.31 -15.03
N PRO A 13 -13.34 15.28 -14.37
CA PRO A 13 -12.61 16.45 -13.86
C PRO A 13 -11.57 15.96 -12.83
N LYS A 14 -10.45 16.67 -12.71
CA LYS A 14 -9.48 16.40 -11.64
C LYS A 14 -10.16 16.60 -10.29
N ILE A 15 -10.60 15.52 -9.69
CA ILE A 15 -11.15 15.49 -8.34
C ILE A 15 -9.97 15.20 -7.41
N ASN A 16 -9.47 16.23 -6.75
CA ASN A 16 -8.53 16.03 -5.66
C ASN A 16 -9.33 15.44 -4.50
N THR A 17 -9.08 14.20 -4.20
CA THR A 17 -9.61 13.56 -3.00
C THR A 17 -8.73 13.98 -1.82
N PRO A 18 -9.26 14.71 -0.83
CA PRO A 18 -8.45 15.26 0.26
C PRO A 18 -8.16 14.21 1.34
N TYR A 19 -7.77 13.02 0.94
CA TYR A 19 -7.51 11.90 1.85
C TYR A 19 -6.06 11.43 1.76
N VAL A 20 -5.47 11.22 2.94
CA VAL A 20 -4.14 10.61 3.09
C VAL A 20 -4.27 9.41 4.03
N ILE A 21 -3.69 8.29 3.64
CA ILE A 21 -3.60 7.09 4.45
C ILE A 21 -2.16 6.92 4.94
N VAL A 22 -2.01 6.68 6.23
CA VAL A 22 -0.74 6.30 6.86
C VAL A 22 -0.87 4.88 7.38
N MET A 23 -0.06 3.97 6.87
CA MET A 23 -0.01 2.59 7.32
C MET A 23 1.31 2.31 8.04
N THR A 24 1.23 1.74 9.24
CA THR A 24 2.39 1.37 10.05
C THR A 24 2.29 -0.11 10.40
N THR A 25 3.31 -0.88 10.04
CA THR A 25 3.37 -2.32 10.33
C THR A 25 4.08 -2.55 11.66
N TYR A 26 3.48 -3.38 12.53
CA TYR A 26 4.05 -3.83 13.81
C TYR A 26 3.94 -5.35 13.91
N PRO A 27 4.92 -6.12 13.40
CA PRO A 27 4.86 -7.56 13.33
C PRO A 27 4.70 -8.22 14.71
N GLY A 28 3.79 -9.18 14.82
CA GLY A 28 3.52 -9.95 16.04
C GLY A 28 2.69 -9.23 17.10
N ALA A 29 2.20 -8.02 16.82
CA ALA A 29 1.38 -7.27 17.75
C ALA A 29 -0.12 -7.56 17.59
N SER A 30 -0.84 -7.72 18.72
CA SER A 30 -2.29 -7.77 18.71
C SER A 30 -2.90 -6.40 18.37
N PRO A 31 -4.19 -6.35 17.93
CA PRO A 31 -4.86 -5.09 17.61
C PRO A 31 -4.80 -4.05 18.75
N GLU A 32 -4.99 -4.47 20.01
CA GLU A 32 -4.95 -3.58 21.18
C GLU A 32 -3.53 -3.02 21.40
N LYS A 33 -2.50 -3.84 21.10
CA LYS A 33 -1.12 -3.39 21.19
C LYS A 33 -0.77 -2.43 20.07
N VAL A 34 -1.27 -2.67 18.85
CA VAL A 34 -1.13 -1.75 17.72
C VAL A 34 -1.84 -0.44 18.02
N GLU A 35 -3.06 -0.47 18.55
CA GLU A 35 -3.82 0.73 18.94
C GLU A 35 -3.01 1.60 19.89
N SER A 36 -2.64 1.06 21.05
CA SER A 36 -2.00 1.84 22.12
C SER A 36 -0.57 2.30 21.80
N SER A 37 0.18 1.51 21.02
CA SER A 37 1.60 1.77 20.78
C SER A 37 1.90 2.43 19.42
N VAL A 38 0.96 2.38 18.48
CA VAL A 38 1.15 2.86 17.10
C VAL A 38 0.04 3.83 16.71
N SER A 39 -1.23 3.37 16.72
CA SER A 39 -2.33 4.17 16.16
C SER A 39 -2.58 5.44 16.97
N GLU A 40 -2.67 5.39 18.29
CA GLU A 40 -2.90 6.56 19.14
C GLU A 40 -1.78 7.62 19.03
N PRO A 41 -0.47 7.27 19.13
CA PRO A 41 0.60 8.24 18.92
C PRO A 41 0.60 8.88 17.53
N VAL A 42 0.35 8.10 16.49
CA VAL A 42 0.30 8.59 15.11
C VAL A 42 -0.93 9.48 14.90
N GLU A 43 -2.12 9.05 15.34
CA GLU A 43 -3.36 9.84 15.29
C GLU A 43 -3.21 11.19 16.00
N SER A 44 -2.63 11.18 17.21
CA SER A 44 -2.41 12.40 17.99
C SER A 44 -1.49 13.38 17.27
N ALA A 45 -0.40 12.90 16.66
CA ALA A 45 0.54 13.74 15.92
C ALA A 45 -0.12 14.31 14.64
N LEU A 46 -0.82 13.48 13.89
CA LEU A 46 -1.43 13.85 12.62
C LEU A 46 -2.67 14.73 12.80
N GLY A 47 -3.45 14.52 13.86
CA GLY A 47 -4.64 15.32 14.17
C GLY A 47 -4.32 16.80 14.51
N SER A 48 -3.07 17.10 14.84
CA SER A 48 -2.61 18.47 15.10
C SER A 48 -2.29 19.28 13.83
N ILE A 49 -2.28 18.63 12.66
CA ILE A 49 -1.90 19.27 11.40
C ILE A 49 -2.99 20.24 10.93
N SER A 50 -2.58 21.45 10.61
CA SER A 50 -3.49 22.49 10.10
C SER A 50 -4.08 22.07 8.75
N GLY A 51 -5.40 22.07 8.64
CA GLY A 51 -6.15 21.65 7.44
C GLY A 51 -6.76 20.25 7.56
N VAL A 52 -6.39 19.48 8.55
CA VAL A 52 -7.06 18.20 8.86
C VAL A 52 -8.44 18.49 9.43
N LYS A 53 -9.45 17.84 8.87
CA LYS A 53 -10.87 17.94 9.25
C LYS A 53 -11.28 16.77 10.14
N ASN A 54 -10.92 15.56 9.75
CA ASN A 54 -11.18 14.34 10.50
C ASN A 54 -9.95 13.42 10.44
N VAL A 55 -9.78 12.63 11.52
CA VAL A 55 -8.80 11.55 11.59
C VAL A 55 -9.56 10.28 11.97
N TYR A 56 -9.33 9.21 11.24
CA TYR A 56 -9.87 7.89 11.53
C TYR A 56 -8.71 6.92 11.70
N SER A 57 -8.74 6.13 12.75
CA SER A 57 -7.73 5.10 12.99
C SER A 57 -8.38 3.71 13.07
N MET A 58 -7.67 2.73 12.52
CA MET A 58 -8.05 1.33 12.51
C MET A 58 -6.83 0.50 12.89
N SER A 59 -6.99 -0.36 13.89
CA SER A 59 -5.92 -1.23 14.38
C SER A 59 -6.25 -2.69 14.09
N TYR A 60 -5.34 -3.35 13.41
CA TYR A 60 -5.42 -4.76 13.03
C TYR A 60 -4.27 -5.53 13.64
N GLU A 61 -4.34 -6.86 13.60
CA GLU A 61 -3.19 -7.69 13.93
C GLU A 61 -2.03 -7.39 12.96
N ASN A 62 -0.86 -7.06 13.52
CA ASN A 62 0.39 -6.70 12.82
C ASN A 62 0.43 -5.33 12.14
N TYR A 63 -0.62 -4.53 12.07
CA TYR A 63 -0.56 -3.20 11.46
C TYR A 63 -1.67 -2.26 11.91
N GLY A 64 -1.38 -0.95 11.85
CA GLY A 64 -2.34 0.12 12.06
C GLY A 64 -2.48 0.98 10.81
N ILE A 65 -3.68 1.51 10.60
CA ILE A 65 -4.00 2.46 9.53
C ILE A 65 -4.56 3.72 10.17
N VAL A 66 -4.03 4.87 9.77
CA VAL A 66 -4.58 6.19 10.13
C VAL A 66 -4.94 6.91 8.84
N GLU A 67 -6.20 7.24 8.68
CA GLU A 67 -6.75 7.98 7.55
C GLU A 67 -7.00 9.43 7.95
N LEU A 68 -6.52 10.35 7.15
CA LEU A 68 -6.70 11.78 7.31
C LEU A 68 -7.62 12.33 6.24
N GLU A 69 -8.69 13.01 6.65
CA GLU A 69 -9.53 13.81 5.78
C GLU A 69 -9.14 15.27 5.92
N PHE A 70 -8.71 15.90 4.84
CA PHE A 70 -8.41 17.33 4.80
C PHE A 70 -9.63 18.14 4.35
N ALA A 71 -9.62 19.42 4.65
CA ALA A 71 -10.65 20.33 4.15
C ALA A 71 -10.60 20.48 2.62
N ASP A 72 -11.75 20.67 2.00
CA ASP A 72 -11.86 20.89 0.55
C ASP A 72 -10.98 22.07 0.12
N GLY A 73 -10.26 21.90 -1.00
CA GLY A 73 -9.35 22.90 -1.54
C GLY A 73 -7.99 22.98 -0.83
N THR A 74 -7.69 22.04 0.07
CA THR A 74 -6.35 21.92 0.67
C THR A 74 -5.35 21.59 -0.43
N ASP A 75 -4.21 22.29 -0.43
CA ASP A 75 -3.06 21.92 -1.26
C ASP A 75 -2.43 20.64 -0.71
N MET A 76 -2.66 19.53 -1.42
CA MET A 76 -2.25 18.20 -0.97
C MET A 76 -0.73 18.02 -0.98
N ASP A 77 0.00 18.69 -1.87
CA ASP A 77 1.47 18.66 -1.87
C ASP A 77 2.03 19.24 -0.56
N SER A 78 1.50 20.39 -0.14
CA SER A 78 1.86 20.99 1.16
C SER A 78 1.38 20.14 2.34
N ALA A 79 0.22 19.51 2.24
CA ALA A 79 -0.31 18.62 3.27
C ALA A 79 0.58 17.38 3.47
N MET A 80 1.03 16.75 2.38
CA MET A 80 1.93 15.61 2.40
C MET A 80 3.27 15.92 3.09
N VAL A 81 3.84 17.10 2.85
CA VAL A 81 5.06 17.55 3.54
C VAL A 81 4.83 17.69 5.04
N LYS A 82 3.68 18.24 5.46
CA LYS A 82 3.33 18.36 6.89
C LYS A 82 3.11 17.01 7.54
N VAL A 83 2.41 16.08 6.85
CA VAL A 83 2.20 14.71 7.33
C VAL A 83 3.54 14.00 7.53
N SER A 84 4.42 14.06 6.53
CA SER A 84 5.77 13.48 6.62
C SER A 84 6.55 14.04 7.81
N SER A 85 6.55 15.36 7.99
CA SER A 85 7.24 16.01 9.12
C SER A 85 6.66 15.62 10.47
N ALA A 86 5.33 15.49 10.59
CA ALA A 86 4.68 15.05 11.83
C ALA A 86 5.02 13.59 12.15
N LEU A 87 5.06 12.72 11.14
CA LEU A 87 5.46 11.31 11.30
C LEU A 87 6.92 11.17 11.71
N ASP A 88 7.82 11.97 11.14
CA ASP A 88 9.22 11.97 11.56
C ASP A 88 9.39 12.35 13.02
N SER A 89 8.56 13.25 13.54
CA SER A 89 8.60 13.63 14.94
C SER A 89 8.10 12.54 15.90
N VAL A 90 7.14 11.72 15.45
CA VAL A 90 6.55 10.65 16.26
C VAL A 90 7.33 9.34 16.15
N LYS A 91 8.16 9.21 15.14
CA LYS A 91 8.92 7.98 14.84
C LYS A 91 9.76 7.48 16.03
N SER A 92 10.31 8.38 16.82
CA SER A 92 11.08 8.03 18.01
C SER A 92 10.22 7.54 19.21
N ALA A 93 8.91 7.76 19.14
CA ALA A 93 7.97 7.29 20.15
C ALA A 93 7.36 5.92 19.80
N LEU A 94 7.53 5.47 18.58
CA LEU A 94 7.08 4.14 18.13
C LEU A 94 8.04 3.06 18.64
N PRO A 95 7.55 1.82 18.88
CA PRO A 95 8.39 0.67 19.21
C PRO A 95 9.45 0.40 18.14
N GLU A 96 10.64 -0.08 18.56
CA GLU A 96 11.76 -0.39 17.65
C GLU A 96 11.40 -1.48 16.63
N GLU A 97 10.48 -2.37 16.97
CA GLU A 97 10.00 -3.44 16.10
C GLU A 97 9.06 -2.96 15.00
N CYS A 98 8.57 -1.72 15.08
CA CYS A 98 7.71 -1.14 14.06
C CYS A 98 8.50 -0.79 12.81
N CYS A 99 7.92 -1.09 11.67
CA CYS A 99 8.40 -0.54 10.40
C CYS A 99 8.12 0.96 10.32
N SER A 100 8.90 1.68 9.51
CA SER A 100 8.61 3.09 9.25
C SER A 100 7.22 3.27 8.67
N PRO A 101 6.42 4.26 9.14
CA PRO A 101 5.12 4.57 8.57
C PRO A 101 5.20 4.84 7.07
N ASN A 102 4.30 4.25 6.31
CA ASN A 102 4.15 4.49 4.88
C ASN A 102 2.99 5.44 4.64
N ILE A 103 3.22 6.49 3.87
CA ILE A 103 2.23 7.51 3.53
C ILE A 103 1.72 7.25 2.13
N MET A 104 0.41 7.27 1.96
CA MET A 104 -0.25 7.09 0.67
C MET A 104 -1.34 8.15 0.50
N GLU A 105 -1.22 8.97 -0.53
CA GLU A 105 -2.29 9.87 -0.94
C GLU A 105 -3.30 9.10 -1.80
N ILE A 106 -4.59 9.23 -1.49
CA ILE A 106 -5.65 8.69 -2.34
C ILE A 106 -5.91 9.71 -3.46
N SER A 107 -5.49 9.39 -4.67
CA SER A 107 -5.78 10.23 -5.83
C SER A 107 -6.55 9.45 -6.90
N MET A 108 -7.30 10.17 -7.74
CA MET A 108 -7.98 9.57 -8.89
C MET A 108 -6.99 9.03 -9.93
N ASP A 109 -5.75 9.47 -9.90
CA ASP A 109 -4.67 8.96 -10.76
C ASP A 109 -4.28 7.50 -10.42
N MET A 110 -4.69 7.01 -9.25
CA MET A 110 -4.56 5.59 -8.87
C MET A 110 -5.59 4.69 -9.57
N MET A 111 -6.65 5.29 -10.16
CA MET A 111 -7.62 4.51 -10.91
C MET A 111 -7.06 4.16 -12.29
N ALA A 112 -7.16 2.89 -12.66
CA ALA A 112 -6.73 2.45 -13.98
C ALA A 112 -7.56 3.14 -15.06
N SER A 113 -6.88 3.82 -15.99
CA SER A 113 -7.50 4.46 -17.15
C SER A 113 -7.90 3.46 -18.23
N VAL A 114 -7.23 2.30 -18.25
CA VAL A 114 -7.47 1.23 -19.24
C VAL A 114 -7.42 -0.12 -18.54
N TYR A 115 -8.39 -0.97 -18.81
CA TYR A 115 -8.42 -2.37 -18.38
C TYR A 115 -8.21 -3.28 -19.59
N LEU A 116 -7.23 -4.15 -19.51
CA LEU A 116 -6.90 -5.12 -20.54
C LEU A 116 -7.09 -6.54 -20.01
N ALA A 117 -7.70 -7.40 -20.82
CA ALA A 117 -7.75 -8.83 -20.55
C ALA A 117 -6.74 -9.54 -21.45
N ALA A 118 -5.87 -10.35 -20.88
CA ALA A 118 -4.92 -11.16 -21.62
C ALA A 118 -5.37 -12.61 -21.67
N SER A 119 -5.33 -13.20 -22.84
CA SER A 119 -5.54 -14.63 -23.05
C SER A 119 -4.51 -15.15 -24.04
N TYR A 120 -4.02 -16.38 -23.82
CA TYR A 120 -3.07 -17.02 -24.70
C TYR A 120 -3.67 -18.34 -25.19
N GLU A 121 -4.01 -18.38 -26.48
CA GLU A 121 -4.67 -19.56 -27.09
C GLU A 121 -3.77 -20.80 -26.97
N GLY A 122 -4.34 -21.89 -26.47
CA GLY A 122 -3.63 -23.17 -26.32
C GLY A 122 -2.68 -23.25 -25.13
N LYS A 123 -2.64 -22.23 -24.26
CA LYS A 123 -1.84 -22.19 -23.05
C LYS A 123 -2.71 -22.22 -21.80
N ASP A 124 -2.17 -22.79 -20.73
CA ASP A 124 -2.82 -22.77 -19.44
C ASP A 124 -2.64 -21.40 -18.73
N ILE A 125 -3.25 -21.26 -17.57
CA ILE A 125 -3.20 -20.02 -16.80
C ILE A 125 -1.78 -19.69 -16.31
N GLN A 126 -0.96 -20.70 -16.01
CA GLN A 126 0.41 -20.49 -15.52
C GLN A 126 1.33 -19.99 -16.63
N GLU A 127 1.22 -20.57 -17.83
CA GLU A 127 1.99 -20.13 -19.00
C GLU A 127 1.56 -18.73 -19.43
N THR A 128 0.23 -18.45 -19.37
CA THR A 128 -0.32 -17.12 -19.66
C THR A 128 0.19 -16.09 -18.65
N SER A 129 0.18 -16.41 -17.34
CA SER A 129 0.70 -15.54 -16.30
C SER A 129 2.15 -15.18 -16.51
N ARG A 130 3.03 -16.17 -16.77
CA ARG A 130 4.43 -15.93 -17.08
C ARG A 130 4.62 -15.04 -18.31
N PHE A 131 3.87 -15.28 -19.37
CA PHE A 131 3.94 -14.44 -20.57
C PHE A 131 3.55 -12.98 -20.26
N VAL A 132 2.51 -12.79 -19.43
CA VAL A 132 2.08 -11.45 -19.00
C VAL A 132 3.18 -10.77 -18.18
N GLU A 133 3.72 -11.44 -17.15
CA GLU A 133 4.77 -10.90 -16.29
C GLU A 133 6.09 -10.65 -17.02
N ASP A 134 6.58 -11.64 -17.76
CA ASP A 134 7.92 -11.60 -18.34
C ASP A 134 7.99 -10.79 -19.63
N THR A 135 6.88 -10.66 -20.34
CA THR A 135 6.88 -10.08 -21.69
C THR A 135 5.92 -8.91 -21.85
N LEU A 136 4.65 -9.08 -21.47
CA LEU A 136 3.61 -8.11 -21.80
C LEU A 136 3.71 -6.87 -20.91
N ILE A 137 3.83 -7.03 -19.60
CA ILE A 137 3.96 -5.92 -18.64
C ILE A 137 5.21 -5.08 -18.98
N PRO A 138 6.43 -5.65 -19.09
CA PRO A 138 7.62 -4.87 -19.42
C PRO A 138 7.58 -4.20 -20.79
N TYR A 139 6.83 -4.78 -21.73
CA TYR A 139 6.63 -4.15 -23.04
C TYR A 139 5.72 -2.93 -22.94
N LEU A 140 4.61 -3.04 -22.19
CA LEU A 140 3.65 -1.96 -22.03
C LEU A 140 4.21 -0.80 -21.18
N GLU A 141 4.97 -1.09 -20.14
CA GLU A 141 5.60 -0.07 -19.28
C GLU A 141 6.57 0.86 -20.03
N ARG A 142 7.15 0.37 -21.15
CA ARG A 142 8.04 1.16 -21.99
C ARG A 142 7.31 2.07 -22.98
N GLN A 143 5.97 1.97 -23.07
CA GLN A 143 5.21 2.81 -23.99
C GLN A 143 5.05 4.22 -23.41
N GLU A 144 5.15 5.22 -24.29
CA GLU A 144 4.94 6.61 -23.90
C GLU A 144 3.50 6.80 -23.39
N GLY A 145 3.35 7.43 -22.23
CA GLY A 145 2.06 7.68 -21.59
C GLY A 145 1.57 6.59 -20.62
N VAL A 146 2.31 5.49 -20.46
CA VAL A 146 2.05 4.49 -19.42
C VAL A 146 2.81 4.87 -18.16
N THR A 147 2.10 5.13 -17.07
CA THR A 147 2.68 5.55 -15.79
C THR A 147 2.91 4.36 -14.87
N SER A 148 1.95 3.44 -14.83
CA SER A 148 2.02 2.22 -14.01
C SER A 148 1.09 1.15 -14.57
N ILE A 149 1.42 -0.10 -14.31
CA ILE A 149 0.59 -1.25 -14.65
C ILE A 149 0.37 -2.04 -13.37
N SER A 150 -0.90 -2.40 -13.12
CA SER A 150 -1.27 -3.34 -12.06
C SER A 150 -1.91 -4.56 -12.69
N ASP A 151 -1.48 -5.72 -12.29
CA ASP A 151 -1.99 -6.99 -12.73
C ASP A 151 -2.98 -7.59 -11.71
N ILE A 152 -3.96 -8.32 -12.21
CA ILE A 152 -4.93 -9.03 -11.39
C ILE A 152 -5.15 -10.42 -12.00
N GLY A 153 -5.08 -11.45 -11.15
CA GLY A 153 -5.35 -12.83 -11.56
C GLY A 153 -4.15 -13.58 -12.14
N ILE A 154 -2.96 -13.03 -12.00
CA ILE A 154 -1.70 -13.74 -12.27
C ILE A 154 -1.51 -14.84 -11.21
N VAL A 155 -1.11 -16.02 -11.66
CA VAL A 155 -0.81 -17.16 -10.80
C VAL A 155 0.69 -17.28 -10.62
N GLU A 156 1.16 -16.90 -9.43
CA GLU A 156 2.55 -17.06 -9.04
C GLU A 156 2.82 -18.50 -8.56
N ASN A 157 3.98 -19.03 -8.95
CA ASN A 157 4.47 -20.28 -8.38
C ASN A 157 5.16 -19.99 -7.05
N SER A 158 4.60 -20.51 -5.96
CA SER A 158 5.23 -20.44 -4.65
C SER A 158 5.71 -21.82 -4.20
N ILE A 159 6.84 -21.84 -3.49
CA ILE A 159 7.32 -23.03 -2.79
C ILE A 159 7.01 -22.82 -1.32
N SER A 160 6.06 -23.60 -0.79
CA SER A 160 5.81 -23.63 0.65
C SER A 160 6.78 -24.61 1.31
N VAL A 161 7.51 -24.12 2.32
CA VAL A 161 8.38 -24.94 3.15
C VAL A 161 7.80 -24.99 4.55
N ASP A 162 7.11 -26.07 4.84
CA ASP A 162 6.51 -26.30 6.16
C ASP A 162 7.45 -27.09 7.06
N LEU A 163 7.72 -26.57 8.25
CA LEU A 163 8.50 -27.26 9.27
C LEU A 163 7.63 -28.33 9.95
N ASN A 164 8.10 -29.58 9.92
CA ASN A 164 7.42 -30.65 10.62
C ASN A 164 7.77 -30.60 12.11
N GLN A 165 6.82 -30.14 12.93
CA GLN A 165 7.01 -29.95 14.36
C GLN A 165 7.37 -31.22 15.09
N ASP A 166 6.75 -32.37 14.73
CA ASP A 166 7.04 -33.64 15.36
C ASP A 166 8.50 -34.09 15.19
N LYS A 167 9.07 -33.77 13.99
CA LYS A 167 10.50 -34.09 13.74
C LYS A 167 11.43 -33.14 14.48
N ILE A 168 11.02 -31.91 14.68
CA ILE A 168 11.77 -30.91 15.47
C ILE A 168 11.79 -31.36 16.93
N ASP A 169 10.65 -31.75 17.47
CA ASP A 169 10.53 -32.20 18.87
C ASP A 169 11.38 -33.45 19.15
N VAL A 170 11.34 -34.45 18.26
CA VAL A 170 12.22 -35.64 18.33
C VAL A 170 13.70 -35.26 18.25
N LEU A 171 14.06 -34.24 17.46
CA LEU A 171 15.43 -33.77 17.36
C LEU A 171 15.88 -33.08 18.65
N ASN A 172 15.01 -32.23 19.22
CA ASN A 172 15.26 -31.52 20.47
C ASN A 172 15.42 -32.50 21.64
N GLU A 173 14.57 -33.52 21.73
CA GLU A 173 14.74 -34.60 22.76
C GLU A 173 16.09 -35.31 22.66
N LYS A 174 16.54 -35.60 21.43
CA LYS A 174 17.86 -36.24 21.21
C LYS A 174 19.04 -35.35 21.56
N ILE A 175 18.88 -34.02 21.41
CA ILE A 175 19.91 -33.03 21.76
C ILE A 175 19.98 -32.85 23.28
N LEU A 176 18.82 -32.81 23.97
CA LEU A 176 18.72 -32.65 25.41
C LEU A 176 19.11 -33.92 26.20
N ALA A 177 19.09 -35.09 25.54
CA ALA A 177 19.49 -36.37 26.13
C ALA A 177 21.01 -36.67 26.04
N LYS A 178 21.82 -35.78 25.49
CA LYS A 178 23.29 -35.80 25.43
C LYS A 178 23.89 -34.83 26.44
#